data_048ec7dbf43a0161513ebf3651546bc2
#
_entry.id   048ec7dbf43a0161513ebf3651546bc2
#
_cell.length_a   1.000
_cell.length_b   1.000
_cell.length_c   1.000
_cell.angle_alpha   90.00
_cell.angle_beta   90.00
_cell.angle_gamma   90.00
#
_symmetry.space_group_name_H-M   'P 1'
#
loop_
_entity.id
_entity.type
_entity.pdbx_description
1 polymer ?
#
loop_
_entity_poly.entity_id
_entity_poly.type
_entity_poly.pdbx_seq_one_letter_code
_entity_poly.pdbx_strand_id
1 'polypeptide(L)'
;MSIQYLKECGILSLYAKKGDYMEEEKRYALLIDADNVSSKYIDIVTKEAQSFGNVTIRRIYGDWTSNLKNSWKECLLNNALSPIQQYSYTTRKNSSDAALIIDAMDILYTDNVDGFILVSSDSDFTKLAMRLRESGKHVVGLGESKTPTPFVRACEQFKTLDVLYENAVEQKKRPTPKYMPKRNRIKVVSSEPENVSEASIAEPITNLKAIKATIFSLLDENSDEDGWMYLSELGNMIQKTYSDFDCRNYGYTKFGKMIESFPELQTRKDDSSNGITKIILVRKREEA
;
A
#
# COMPACT_ATOMS: atom_id res chain seq x y z
N MET A 1 -5.86 45.21 10.17
CA MET A 1 -6.15 45.38 8.71
C MET A 1 -7.21 44.37 8.36
N SER A 2 -8.40 44.83 7.88
CA SER A 2 -9.52 43.92 7.59
C SER A 2 -9.34 43.26 6.21
N ILE A 3 -9.80 42.01 6.08
CA ILE A 3 -9.76 41.20 4.86
C ILE A 3 -10.37 41.92 3.66
N GLN A 4 -11.27 42.87 3.93
CA GLN A 4 -11.94 43.70 2.93
C GLN A 4 -11.00 44.69 2.23
N TYR A 5 -10.01 45.21 2.96
CA TYR A 5 -9.00 46.15 2.43
C TYR A 5 -8.02 45.45 1.47
N LEU A 6 -7.73 44.17 1.72
CA LEU A 6 -6.87 43.37 0.87
C LEU A 6 -7.52 42.92 -0.46
N LYS A 7 -8.87 42.86 -0.50
CA LYS A 7 -9.62 42.59 -1.72
C LYS A 7 -9.62 43.77 -2.68
N GLU A 8 -9.74 44.98 -2.14
CA GLU A 8 -9.80 46.23 -2.96
C GLU A 8 -8.44 46.60 -3.56
N CYS A 9 -7.35 46.25 -2.93
CA CYS A 9 -5.99 46.51 -3.44
C CYS A 9 -5.45 45.51 -4.47
N GLY A 10 -6.23 44.53 -4.89
CA GLY A 10 -5.77 43.51 -5.88
C GLY A 10 -4.67 42.56 -5.39
N ILE A 11 -4.23 42.70 -4.15
CA ILE A 11 -3.11 41.94 -3.57
C ILE A 11 -3.50 40.48 -3.37
N LEU A 12 -4.79 40.19 -3.13
CA LEU A 12 -5.30 38.82 -3.02
C LEU A 12 -5.18 38.03 -4.32
N SER A 13 -5.18 38.69 -5.48
CA SER A 13 -5.03 37.99 -6.77
C SER A 13 -3.58 37.54 -7.05
N LEU A 14 -2.61 38.22 -6.45
CA LEU A 14 -1.19 37.85 -6.52
C LEU A 14 -0.84 36.70 -5.57
N TYR A 15 -1.51 36.62 -4.42
CA TYR A 15 -1.36 35.48 -3.50
C TYR A 15 -2.14 34.24 -3.93
N ALA A 16 -3.26 34.40 -4.66
CA ALA A 16 -4.03 33.28 -5.21
C ALA A 16 -3.33 32.55 -6.38
N LYS A 17 -2.32 33.15 -7.01
CA LYS A 17 -1.50 32.50 -8.07
C LYS A 17 -0.29 31.73 -7.54
N LYS A 18 -0.05 31.76 -6.24
CA LYS A 18 1.02 30.99 -5.56
C LYS A 18 0.41 30.14 -4.44
N GLY A 19 -0.72 29.54 -4.73
CA GLY A 19 -1.34 28.53 -3.87
C GLY A 19 -0.67 27.19 -4.09
N ASP A 20 0.55 27.01 -3.61
CA ASP A 20 0.95 25.74 -3.03
C ASP A 20 0.03 25.51 -1.83
N TYR A 21 -1.16 24.99 -2.08
CA TYR A 21 -1.88 24.23 -1.06
C TYR A 21 -0.93 23.07 -0.72
N MET A 22 -0.17 23.21 0.36
CA MET A 22 0.42 22.05 1.02
C MET A 22 -0.78 21.19 1.38
N GLU A 23 -1.00 20.14 0.60
CA GLU A 23 -1.98 19.11 0.94
C GLU A 23 -1.59 18.65 2.34
N GLU A 24 -2.44 18.88 3.33
CA GLU A 24 -2.15 18.55 4.73
C GLU A 24 -1.91 17.03 4.76
N GLU A 25 -0.69 16.63 5.13
CA GLU A 25 -0.28 15.23 5.11
C GLU A 25 -1.18 14.42 6.04
N LYS A 26 -1.90 13.45 5.50
CA LYS A 26 -2.86 12.62 6.26
C LYS A 26 -2.18 11.94 7.43
N ARG A 27 -2.85 11.94 8.58
CA ARG A 27 -2.37 11.35 9.84
C ARG A 27 -2.95 9.96 10.04
N TYR A 28 -2.09 9.00 10.38
CA TYR A 28 -2.49 7.60 10.57
C TYR A 28 -2.13 7.09 11.94
N ALA A 29 -3.01 6.19 12.47
CA ALA A 29 -2.72 5.33 13.59
C ALA A 29 -2.31 3.94 13.08
N LEU A 30 -1.09 3.50 13.44
CA LEU A 30 -0.57 2.16 13.17
C LEU A 30 -0.78 1.28 14.41
N LEU A 31 -1.61 0.25 14.27
CA LEU A 31 -1.97 -0.69 15.33
C LEU A 31 -1.58 -2.11 14.91
N ILE A 32 -0.64 -2.70 15.65
CA ILE A 32 0.00 -3.97 15.32
C ILE A 32 -0.42 -5.05 16.33
N ASP A 33 -0.94 -6.14 15.85
CA ASP A 33 -1.22 -7.35 16.60
C ASP A 33 0.04 -8.24 16.62
N ALA A 34 0.76 -8.25 17.73
CA ALA A 34 2.00 -9.02 17.87
C ALA A 34 1.78 -10.52 18.06
N ASP A 35 0.55 -10.97 18.31
CA ASP A 35 0.22 -12.38 18.47
C ASP A 35 0.04 -13.07 17.11
N ASN A 36 -0.47 -12.32 16.12
CA ASN A 36 -0.78 -12.83 14.79
C ASN A 36 0.22 -12.40 13.69
N VAL A 37 1.20 -11.53 14.01
CA VAL A 37 2.18 -11.04 13.03
C VAL A 37 3.61 -11.27 13.52
N SER A 38 4.48 -11.69 12.63
CA SER A 38 5.90 -11.90 12.94
C SER A 38 6.70 -10.60 12.90
N SER A 39 7.63 -10.41 13.86
CA SER A 39 8.55 -9.27 13.93
C SER A 39 9.43 -9.10 12.68
N LYS A 40 9.66 -10.17 11.89
CA LYS A 40 10.44 -10.10 10.65
C LYS A 40 9.86 -9.11 9.61
N TYR A 41 8.57 -8.78 9.71
CA TYR A 41 7.90 -7.86 8.79
C TYR A 41 7.97 -6.39 9.19
N ILE A 42 8.51 -6.05 10.36
CA ILE A 42 8.40 -4.71 10.91
C ILE A 42 8.97 -3.61 10.02
N ASP A 43 10.10 -3.85 9.35
CA ASP A 43 10.70 -2.89 8.43
C ASP A 43 9.78 -2.61 7.24
N ILE A 44 9.07 -3.63 6.77
CA ILE A 44 8.12 -3.52 5.66
C ILE A 44 6.86 -2.81 6.15
N VAL A 45 6.33 -3.19 7.30
CA VAL A 45 5.17 -2.55 7.92
C VAL A 45 5.42 -1.04 8.08
N THR A 46 6.57 -0.66 8.63
CA THR A 46 6.93 0.74 8.82
C THR A 46 7.05 1.49 7.49
N LYS A 47 7.69 0.87 6.50
CA LYS A 47 7.85 1.47 5.16
C LYS A 47 6.52 1.63 4.43
N GLU A 48 5.67 0.62 4.44
CA GLU A 48 4.35 0.69 3.81
C GLU A 48 3.47 1.71 4.55
N ALA A 49 3.48 1.72 5.88
CA ALA A 49 2.72 2.69 6.67
C ALA A 49 3.08 4.15 6.33
N GLN A 50 4.36 4.46 6.21
CA GLN A 50 4.85 5.80 5.83
C GLN A 50 4.44 6.20 4.40
N SER A 51 4.14 5.25 3.51
CA SER A 51 3.70 5.56 2.15
C SER A 51 2.27 6.12 2.08
N PHE A 52 1.48 5.96 3.13
CA PHE A 52 0.11 6.46 3.22
C PHE A 52 0.05 7.88 3.79
N GLY A 53 1.02 8.28 4.61
CA GLY A 53 1.08 9.59 5.24
C GLY A 53 1.86 9.57 6.56
N ASN A 54 1.64 10.58 7.39
CA ASN A 54 2.32 10.73 8.66
C ASN A 54 1.73 9.78 9.72
N VAL A 55 2.52 8.83 10.20
CA VAL A 55 2.12 7.88 11.24
C VAL A 55 2.36 8.49 12.62
N THR A 56 1.33 9.11 13.20
CA THR A 56 1.41 9.84 14.49
C THR A 56 1.27 8.93 15.70
N ILE A 57 0.51 7.84 15.57
CA ILE A 57 0.29 6.84 16.63
C ILE A 57 0.87 5.51 16.14
N ARG A 58 1.71 4.87 16.97
CA ARG A 58 2.37 3.60 16.67
C ARG A 58 2.28 2.70 17.87
N ARG A 59 1.30 1.82 17.91
CA ARG A 59 1.05 0.91 19.03
C ARG A 59 1.12 -0.55 18.60
N ILE A 60 1.62 -1.39 19.49
CA ILE A 60 1.70 -2.82 19.28
C ILE A 60 1.18 -3.56 20.51
N TYR A 61 0.29 -4.51 20.30
CA TYR A 61 -0.48 -5.19 21.33
C TYR A 61 0.00 -6.64 21.48
N GLY A 62 0.12 -7.09 22.72
CA GLY A 62 0.51 -8.47 23.02
C GLY A 62 0.85 -8.68 24.47
N ASP A 63 1.09 -9.94 24.86
CA ASP A 63 1.59 -10.28 26.17
C ASP A 63 3.13 -10.28 26.18
N TRP A 64 3.72 -9.17 26.66
CA TRP A 64 5.16 -8.93 26.70
C TRP A 64 5.89 -9.69 27.79
N THR A 65 5.16 -10.39 28.69
CA THR A 65 5.74 -11.23 29.71
C THR A 65 6.19 -12.58 29.16
N SER A 66 5.64 -13.02 28.03
CA SER A 66 5.99 -14.27 27.38
C SER A 66 7.36 -14.20 26.68
N ASN A 67 8.13 -15.30 26.75
CA ASN A 67 9.41 -15.40 26.03
C ASN A 67 9.26 -15.37 24.50
N LEU A 68 8.07 -15.67 23.97
CA LEU A 68 7.75 -15.64 22.55
C LEU A 68 7.88 -14.24 21.92
N LYS A 69 7.85 -13.19 22.74
CA LYS A 69 7.94 -11.79 22.28
C LYS A 69 9.37 -11.24 22.27
N ASN A 70 10.41 -12.05 22.56
CA ASN A 70 11.79 -11.55 22.59
C ASN A 70 12.23 -10.97 21.24
N SER A 71 11.78 -11.55 20.11
CA SER A 71 12.08 -11.03 18.78
C SER A 71 11.51 -9.62 18.52
N TRP A 72 10.42 -9.26 19.18
CA TRP A 72 9.84 -7.92 19.09
C TRP A 72 10.58 -6.88 19.93
N LYS A 73 11.17 -7.27 21.09
CA LYS A 73 11.84 -6.33 22.01
C LYS A 73 12.93 -5.50 21.33
N GLU A 74 13.72 -6.13 20.46
CA GLU A 74 14.75 -5.43 19.70
C GLU A 74 14.17 -4.44 18.67
N CYS A 75 13.01 -4.77 18.13
CA CYS A 75 12.35 -3.96 17.10
C CYS A 75 11.62 -2.74 17.65
N LEU A 76 11.14 -2.80 18.91
CA LEU A 76 10.28 -1.76 19.49
C LEU A 76 10.95 -0.38 19.50
N LEU A 77 12.17 -0.30 20.02
CA LEU A 77 12.92 0.95 20.13
C LEU A 77 13.34 1.49 18.76
N ASN A 78 13.84 0.60 17.89
CA ASN A 78 14.33 0.98 16.56
C ASN A 78 13.22 1.54 15.67
N ASN A 79 11.96 1.12 15.89
CA ASN A 79 10.80 1.54 15.10
C ASN A 79 9.87 2.51 15.83
N ALA A 80 10.27 3.00 17.01
CA ALA A 80 9.47 3.90 17.85
C ALA A 80 8.04 3.38 18.07
N LEU A 81 7.90 2.07 18.40
CA LEU A 81 6.64 1.41 18.69
C LEU A 81 6.36 1.47 20.20
N SER A 82 5.14 1.84 20.56
CA SER A 82 4.66 1.83 21.95
C SER A 82 4.02 0.48 22.27
N PRO A 83 4.65 -0.37 23.09
CA PRO A 83 4.07 -1.65 23.46
C PRO A 83 2.92 -1.45 24.45
N ILE A 84 1.77 -2.04 24.14
CA ILE A 84 0.61 -2.11 25.03
C ILE A 84 0.57 -3.52 25.61
N GLN A 85 0.72 -3.59 26.95
CA GLN A 85 0.68 -4.86 27.67
C GLN A 85 -0.74 -5.32 27.87
N GLN A 86 -1.01 -6.56 27.48
CA GLN A 86 -2.24 -7.23 27.82
C GLN A 86 -1.92 -8.59 28.44
N TYR A 87 -2.34 -8.77 29.73
CA TYR A 87 -2.16 -10.05 30.39
C TYR A 87 -3.23 -11.05 29.94
N SER A 88 -2.78 -12.23 29.57
CA SER A 88 -3.67 -13.34 29.28
C SER A 88 -4.08 -14.05 30.58
N TYR A 89 -5.22 -13.69 31.15
CA TYR A 89 -5.77 -14.32 32.38
C TYR A 89 -6.20 -15.77 32.18
N THR A 90 -6.39 -16.20 30.95
CA THR A 90 -6.79 -17.59 30.61
C THR A 90 -6.10 -17.97 29.28
N THR A 91 -5.58 -19.20 29.21
CA THR A 91 -5.03 -19.77 27.96
C THR A 91 -6.08 -19.75 26.86
N ARG A 92 -5.70 -19.20 25.68
CA ARG A 92 -6.52 -19.11 24.46
C ARG A 92 -7.65 -18.06 24.48
N LYS A 93 -7.49 -16.88 25.06
CA LYS A 93 -8.45 -15.79 24.86
C LYS A 93 -7.81 -14.61 24.15
N ASN A 94 -8.56 -13.98 23.24
CA ASN A 94 -8.30 -12.81 22.41
C ASN A 94 -8.18 -11.52 23.26
N SER A 95 -7.32 -11.53 24.30
CA SER A 95 -7.21 -10.38 25.20
C SER A 95 -6.49 -9.21 24.57
N SER A 96 -5.48 -9.50 23.75
CA SER A 96 -4.75 -8.50 22.93
C SER A 96 -5.65 -7.90 21.87
N ASP A 97 -6.51 -8.71 21.24
CA ASP A 97 -7.45 -8.26 20.22
C ASP A 97 -8.47 -7.28 20.81
N ALA A 98 -9.04 -7.63 21.99
CA ALA A 98 -9.95 -6.73 22.71
C ALA A 98 -9.28 -5.40 23.07
N ALA A 99 -8.02 -5.42 23.54
CA ALA A 99 -7.28 -4.21 23.86
C ALA A 99 -7.04 -3.35 22.60
N LEU A 100 -6.67 -3.95 21.47
CA LEU A 100 -6.49 -3.25 20.18
C LEU A 100 -7.81 -2.63 19.73
N ILE A 101 -8.93 -3.36 19.82
CA ILE A 101 -10.26 -2.87 19.40
C ILE A 101 -10.68 -1.68 20.27
N ILE A 102 -10.56 -1.77 21.60
CA ILE A 102 -10.92 -0.68 22.52
C ILE A 102 -10.08 0.56 22.21
N ASP A 103 -8.76 0.40 22.12
CA ASP A 103 -7.84 1.50 21.88
C ASP A 103 -8.04 2.15 20.49
N ALA A 104 -8.36 1.35 19.47
CA ALA A 104 -8.73 1.87 18.14
C ALA A 104 -10.01 2.72 18.21
N MET A 105 -10.99 2.32 19.02
CA MET A 105 -12.23 3.09 19.22
C MET A 105 -11.95 4.38 20.02
N ASP A 106 -11.09 4.32 21.04
CA ASP A 106 -10.67 5.51 21.79
C ASP A 106 -9.96 6.52 20.87
N ILE A 107 -9.02 6.05 20.04
CA ILE A 107 -8.34 6.87 19.04
C ILE A 107 -9.35 7.48 18.03
N LEU A 108 -10.33 6.71 17.59
CA LEU A 108 -11.36 7.20 16.67
C LEU A 108 -12.11 8.41 17.20
N TYR A 109 -12.39 8.43 18.51
CA TYR A 109 -13.21 9.47 19.13
C TYR A 109 -12.42 10.59 19.79
N THR A 110 -11.17 10.36 20.17
CA THR A 110 -10.36 11.34 20.93
C THR A 110 -9.27 11.97 20.07
N ASP A 111 -8.73 11.25 19.08
CA ASP A 111 -7.60 11.70 18.28
C ASP A 111 -8.02 12.15 16.89
N ASN A 112 -7.32 13.14 16.39
CA ASN A 112 -7.53 13.62 15.03
C ASN A 112 -6.63 12.85 14.05
N VAL A 113 -7.02 11.63 13.69
CA VAL A 113 -6.38 10.82 12.65
C VAL A 113 -7.30 10.71 11.43
N ASP A 114 -6.72 10.66 10.22
CA ASP A 114 -7.47 10.52 8.97
C ASP A 114 -7.65 9.05 8.59
N GLY A 115 -6.84 8.16 9.17
CA GLY A 115 -6.94 6.74 8.88
C GLY A 115 -6.26 5.85 9.90
N PHE A 116 -6.49 4.55 9.71
CA PHE A 116 -5.95 3.48 10.54
C PHE A 116 -5.22 2.46 9.67
N ILE A 117 -4.08 1.98 10.16
CA ILE A 117 -3.32 0.89 9.57
C ILE A 117 -3.37 -0.27 10.55
N LEU A 118 -4.15 -1.30 10.22
CA LEU A 118 -4.36 -2.48 11.03
C LEU A 118 -3.43 -3.60 10.55
N VAL A 119 -2.55 -4.08 11.43
CA VAL A 119 -1.56 -5.10 11.09
C VAL A 119 -1.90 -6.39 11.81
N SER A 120 -2.65 -7.25 11.15
CA SER A 120 -3.05 -8.58 11.63
C SER A 120 -3.54 -9.46 10.47
N SER A 121 -3.54 -10.77 10.68
CA SER A 121 -4.18 -11.75 9.78
C SER A 121 -5.44 -12.36 10.39
N ASP A 122 -5.97 -11.77 11.47
CA ASP A 122 -7.15 -12.30 12.16
C ASP A 122 -8.44 -11.68 11.60
N SER A 123 -9.43 -12.54 11.37
CA SER A 123 -10.77 -12.14 10.92
C SER A 123 -11.57 -11.39 11.96
N ASP A 124 -11.22 -11.48 13.25
CA ASP A 124 -11.94 -10.84 14.36
C ASP A 124 -11.89 -9.31 14.24
N PHE A 125 -10.88 -8.77 13.56
CA PHE A 125 -10.78 -7.33 13.24
C PHE A 125 -11.67 -6.86 12.09
N THR A 126 -12.41 -7.77 11.42
CA THR A 126 -13.32 -7.40 10.31
C THR A 126 -14.35 -6.34 10.75
N LYS A 127 -14.97 -6.53 11.90
CA LYS A 127 -15.97 -5.57 12.42
C LYS A 127 -15.36 -4.24 12.81
N LEU A 128 -14.14 -4.23 13.34
CA LEU A 128 -13.40 -3.02 13.62
C LEU A 128 -13.14 -2.23 12.32
N ALA A 129 -12.58 -2.88 11.29
CA ALA A 129 -12.31 -2.25 10.00
C ALA A 129 -13.57 -1.63 9.39
N MET A 130 -14.70 -2.36 9.40
CA MET A 130 -15.99 -1.84 8.93
C MET A 130 -16.42 -0.59 9.72
N ARG A 131 -16.32 -0.66 11.06
CA ARG A 131 -16.75 0.46 11.94
C ARG A 131 -15.92 1.72 11.72
N LEU A 132 -14.61 1.59 11.54
CA LEU A 132 -13.72 2.70 11.25
C LEU A 132 -14.07 3.34 9.89
N ARG A 133 -14.33 2.54 8.86
CA ARG A 133 -14.78 3.02 7.54
C ARG A 133 -16.13 3.71 7.59
N GLU A 134 -17.10 3.16 8.32
CA GLU A 134 -18.41 3.81 8.55
C GLU A 134 -18.27 5.20 9.20
N SER A 135 -17.19 5.41 9.96
CA SER A 135 -16.86 6.72 10.54
C SER A 135 -16.05 7.63 9.59
N GLY A 136 -15.93 7.25 8.31
CA GLY A 136 -15.24 8.04 7.30
C GLY A 136 -13.71 7.98 7.38
N LYS A 137 -13.14 7.03 8.14
CA LYS A 137 -11.69 6.88 8.24
C LYS A 137 -11.15 5.96 7.14
N HIS A 138 -9.99 6.34 6.56
CA HIS A 138 -9.28 5.46 5.63
C HIS A 138 -8.69 4.26 6.37
N VAL A 139 -9.01 3.04 5.95
CA VAL A 139 -8.56 1.81 6.63
C VAL A 139 -7.68 0.98 5.71
N VAL A 140 -6.43 0.80 6.13
CA VAL A 140 -5.44 -0.05 5.45
C VAL A 140 -5.19 -1.30 6.29
N GLY A 141 -5.31 -2.47 5.68
CA GLY A 141 -4.93 -3.75 6.29
C GLY A 141 -3.53 -4.18 5.83
N LEU A 142 -2.74 -4.70 6.75
CA LEU A 142 -1.47 -5.36 6.47
C LEU A 142 -1.50 -6.75 7.11
N GLY A 143 -1.43 -7.81 6.32
CA GLY A 143 -1.50 -9.18 6.82
C GLY A 143 -0.83 -10.18 5.89
N GLU A 144 -0.75 -11.43 6.29
CA GLU A 144 -0.19 -12.51 5.47
C GLU A 144 -1.22 -12.98 4.42
N SER A 145 -0.76 -13.72 3.40
CA SER A 145 -1.62 -14.29 2.34
C SER A 145 -2.74 -15.19 2.86
N LYS A 146 -2.57 -15.78 4.05
CA LYS A 146 -3.58 -16.59 4.74
C LYS A 146 -4.74 -15.79 5.32
N THR A 147 -4.69 -14.45 5.29
CA THR A 147 -5.71 -13.56 5.88
C THR A 147 -7.07 -13.81 5.25
N PRO A 148 -8.13 -14.06 6.06
CA PRO A 148 -9.47 -14.33 5.54
C PRO A 148 -10.02 -13.18 4.70
N THR A 149 -10.64 -13.53 3.57
CA THR A 149 -11.25 -12.59 2.61
C THR A 149 -12.19 -11.55 3.26
N PRO A 150 -13.01 -11.87 4.27
CA PRO A 150 -13.86 -10.86 4.92
C PRO A 150 -13.07 -9.69 5.50
N PHE A 151 -11.93 -9.94 6.16
CA PHE A 151 -11.10 -8.87 6.71
C PHE A 151 -10.42 -8.05 5.59
N VAL A 152 -9.89 -8.72 4.57
CA VAL A 152 -9.30 -8.07 3.40
C VAL A 152 -10.28 -7.11 2.74
N ARG A 153 -11.53 -7.53 2.52
CA ARG A 153 -12.58 -6.70 1.90
C ARG A 153 -13.13 -5.62 2.83
N ALA A 154 -13.01 -5.79 4.14
CA ALA A 154 -13.40 -4.76 5.10
C ALA A 154 -12.44 -3.55 5.06
N CYS A 155 -11.20 -3.74 4.62
CA CYS A 155 -10.23 -2.65 4.41
C CYS A 155 -10.46 -1.95 3.06
N GLU A 156 -10.10 -0.67 2.96
CA GLU A 156 -10.09 0.03 1.66
C GLU A 156 -8.89 -0.39 0.82
N GLN A 157 -7.77 -0.65 1.49
CA GLN A 157 -6.57 -1.23 0.86
C GLN A 157 -6.03 -2.34 1.75
N PHE A 158 -5.54 -3.39 1.13
CA PHE A 158 -4.88 -4.49 1.83
C PHE A 158 -3.54 -4.81 1.19
N LYS A 159 -2.49 -4.96 1.99
CA LYS A 159 -1.13 -5.28 1.57
C LYS A 159 -0.70 -6.62 2.15
N THR A 160 -0.16 -7.48 1.31
CA THR A 160 0.23 -8.85 1.67
C THR A 160 1.69 -8.87 2.10
N LEU A 161 1.93 -9.05 3.40
CA LEU A 161 3.25 -8.89 4.04
C LEU A 161 4.29 -9.91 3.59
N ASP A 162 3.91 -11.18 3.44
CA ASP A 162 4.79 -12.25 2.98
C ASP A 162 5.29 -12.01 1.55
N VAL A 163 4.40 -11.62 0.64
CA VAL A 163 4.77 -11.24 -0.74
C VAL A 163 5.71 -10.04 -0.76
N LEU A 164 5.41 -9.01 0.04
CA LEU A 164 6.28 -7.84 0.16
C LEU A 164 7.66 -8.18 0.72
N TYR A 165 7.71 -9.11 1.68
CA TYR A 165 8.96 -9.57 2.29
C TYR A 165 9.82 -10.33 1.29
N GLU A 166 9.24 -11.28 0.55
CA GLU A 166 9.93 -12.05 -0.48
C GLU A 166 10.51 -11.13 -1.56
N ASN A 167 9.71 -10.21 -2.07
CA ASN A 167 10.15 -9.21 -3.04
C ASN A 167 11.32 -8.35 -2.51
N ALA A 168 11.30 -7.97 -1.23
CA ALA A 168 12.36 -7.17 -0.62
C ALA A 168 13.66 -7.98 -0.45
N VAL A 169 13.57 -9.26 -0.11
CA VAL A 169 14.71 -10.18 0.01
C VAL A 169 15.34 -10.44 -1.35
N GLU A 170 14.54 -10.66 -2.39
CA GLU A 170 15.04 -10.86 -3.76
C GLU A 170 15.76 -9.63 -4.30
N GLN A 171 15.23 -8.44 -4.04
CA GLN A 171 15.89 -7.19 -4.44
C GLN A 171 17.26 -7.00 -3.78
N LYS A 172 17.41 -7.41 -2.51
CA LYS A 172 18.70 -7.38 -1.79
C LYS A 172 19.72 -8.40 -2.34
N LYS A 173 19.26 -9.51 -2.92
CA LYS A 173 20.12 -10.56 -3.52
C LYS A 173 20.62 -10.20 -4.93
N ARG A 174 19.97 -9.27 -5.66
CA ARG A 174 20.44 -8.81 -6.98
C ARG A 174 21.71 -7.99 -6.80
N PRO A 175 22.85 -8.36 -7.43
CA PRO A 175 24.07 -7.58 -7.33
C PRO A 175 23.81 -6.18 -7.92
N THR A 176 24.14 -5.14 -7.17
CA THR A 176 24.17 -3.78 -7.68
C THR A 176 25.06 -3.75 -8.93
N PRO A 177 24.61 -3.20 -10.07
CA PRO A 177 25.47 -3.10 -11.25
C PRO A 177 26.66 -2.23 -10.88
N LYS A 178 27.83 -2.83 -10.75
CA LYS A 178 29.10 -2.11 -10.67
C LYS A 178 29.21 -1.32 -11.94
N TYR A 179 29.29 0.01 -11.83
CA TYR A 179 29.61 0.91 -12.92
C TYR A 179 30.90 0.42 -13.60
N MET A 180 30.77 -0.22 -14.77
CA MET A 180 31.88 -0.51 -15.65
C MET A 180 31.88 0.49 -16.81
N PRO A 181 33.01 1.16 -17.10
CA PRO A 181 33.13 2.04 -18.27
C PRO A 181 33.00 1.21 -19.55
N LYS A 182 32.31 1.78 -20.52
CA LYS A 182 32.03 1.21 -21.85
C LYS A 182 33.31 0.66 -22.51
N ARG A 183 33.37 -0.65 -22.72
CA ARG A 183 34.24 -1.26 -23.72
C ARG A 183 33.52 -2.40 -24.45
N ASN A 184 33.33 -2.18 -25.74
CA ASN A 184 33.10 -3.10 -26.88
C ASN A 184 32.24 -4.35 -26.73
N ARG A 185 31.20 -4.35 -27.59
CA ARG A 185 30.37 -5.46 -28.06
C ARG A 185 31.14 -6.78 -28.24
N ILE A 186 30.60 -7.84 -27.60
CA ILE A 186 30.67 -9.20 -28.16
C ILE A 186 29.26 -9.82 -27.96
N LYS A 187 28.77 -10.41 -29.07
CA LYS A 187 27.52 -11.20 -29.11
C LYS A 187 27.66 -12.43 -28.24
N VAL A 188 26.66 -12.71 -27.39
CA VAL A 188 26.50 -14.05 -26.79
C VAL A 188 25.03 -14.43 -26.89
N VAL A 189 24.79 -15.39 -27.64
CA VAL A 189 23.91 -16.56 -27.69
C VAL A 189 22.91 -16.69 -26.52
N SER A 190 21.66 -16.91 -26.93
CA SER A 190 20.49 -17.38 -26.18
C SER A 190 20.79 -18.58 -25.29
N SER A 191 20.46 -18.50 -24.03
CA SER A 191 20.19 -19.65 -23.18
C SER A 191 18.83 -19.47 -22.48
N GLU A 192 18.00 -20.49 -22.61
CA GLU A 192 16.66 -20.65 -22.06
C GLU A 192 16.65 -20.54 -20.53
N PRO A 193 15.53 -20.13 -19.91
CA PRO A 193 15.43 -20.07 -18.47
C PRO A 193 15.24 -21.46 -17.87
N GLU A 194 16.19 -21.86 -17.02
CA GLU A 194 16.07 -23.04 -16.16
C GLU A 194 14.88 -22.89 -15.19
N ASN A 195 14.14 -23.99 -15.04
CA ASN A 195 13.07 -24.21 -14.10
C ASN A 195 13.42 -23.75 -12.69
N VAL A 196 12.75 -22.70 -12.23
CA VAL A 196 12.67 -22.34 -10.82
C VAL A 196 11.56 -23.19 -10.20
N SER A 197 11.95 -24.03 -9.25
CA SER A 197 11.05 -24.85 -8.42
C SER A 197 9.85 -24.04 -7.91
N GLU A 198 8.65 -24.58 -8.10
CA GLU A 198 7.38 -24.12 -7.53
C GLU A 198 7.44 -24.17 -5.99
N ALA A 199 7.95 -23.10 -5.38
CA ALA A 199 7.57 -22.78 -4.02
C ALA A 199 6.14 -22.21 -4.08
N SER A 200 5.21 -22.81 -3.36
CA SER A 200 3.79 -22.47 -3.32
C SER A 200 3.60 -20.99 -2.95
N ILE A 201 3.55 -20.14 -3.96
CA ILE A 201 3.11 -18.76 -3.83
C ILE A 201 1.62 -18.85 -3.57
N ALA A 202 1.18 -18.42 -2.39
CA ALA A 202 -0.24 -18.31 -2.10
C ALA A 202 -0.89 -17.44 -3.17
N GLU A 203 -1.88 -17.99 -3.89
CA GLU A 203 -2.52 -17.27 -4.98
C GLU A 203 -3.17 -15.98 -4.43
N PRO A 204 -3.01 -14.83 -5.11
CA PRO A 204 -3.67 -13.60 -4.71
C PRO A 204 -5.19 -13.82 -4.71
N ILE A 205 -5.89 -13.20 -3.75
CA ILE A 205 -7.35 -13.35 -3.56
C ILE A 205 -8.09 -12.99 -4.86
N THR A 206 -7.62 -11.94 -5.55
CA THR A 206 -8.17 -11.54 -6.85
C THR A 206 -7.32 -12.10 -7.98
N ASN A 207 -7.96 -12.85 -8.89
CA ASN A 207 -7.28 -13.48 -10.03
C ASN A 207 -6.85 -12.42 -11.05
N LEU A 208 -5.63 -12.57 -11.61
CA LEU A 208 -5.09 -11.69 -12.66
C LEU A 208 -6.02 -11.55 -13.88
N LYS A 209 -6.76 -12.61 -14.25
CA LYS A 209 -7.74 -12.55 -15.33
C LYS A 209 -8.90 -11.60 -15.03
N ALA A 210 -9.38 -11.58 -13.79
CA ALA A 210 -10.44 -10.67 -13.36
C ALA A 210 -9.95 -9.21 -13.41
N ILE A 211 -8.73 -8.95 -12.93
CA ILE A 211 -8.12 -7.63 -12.99
C ILE A 211 -7.95 -7.17 -14.44
N LYS A 212 -7.45 -8.06 -15.31
CA LYS A 212 -7.32 -7.75 -16.73
C LYS A 212 -8.66 -7.40 -17.36
N ALA A 213 -9.72 -8.17 -17.11
CA ALA A 213 -11.07 -7.87 -17.62
C ALA A 213 -11.56 -6.50 -17.13
N THR A 214 -11.34 -6.18 -15.86
CA THR A 214 -11.70 -4.86 -15.29
C THR A 214 -10.90 -3.72 -15.93
N ILE A 215 -9.59 -3.92 -16.19
CA ILE A 215 -8.77 -2.93 -16.91
C ILE A 215 -9.40 -2.61 -18.27
N PHE A 216 -9.83 -3.64 -19.02
CA PHE A 216 -10.45 -3.45 -20.33
C PHE A 216 -11.80 -2.72 -20.24
N SER A 217 -12.66 -3.07 -19.25
CA SER A 217 -13.93 -2.37 -19.03
C SER A 217 -13.71 -0.90 -18.67
N LEU A 218 -12.78 -0.63 -17.75
CA LEU A 218 -12.47 0.74 -17.34
C LEU A 218 -11.92 1.60 -18.49
N LEU A 219 -11.11 1.02 -19.37
CA LEU A 219 -10.63 1.72 -20.56
C LEU A 219 -11.78 2.01 -21.54
N ASP A 220 -12.76 1.10 -21.71
CA ASP A 220 -13.91 1.34 -22.57
C ASP A 220 -14.81 2.46 -22.05
N GLU A 221 -14.94 2.57 -20.73
CA GLU A 221 -15.86 3.50 -20.08
C GLU A 221 -15.26 4.90 -19.84
N ASN A 222 -13.93 5.00 -19.68
CA ASN A 222 -13.28 6.20 -19.15
C ASN A 222 -12.14 6.75 -20.02
N SER A 223 -11.89 6.18 -21.21
CA SER A 223 -10.90 6.72 -22.14
C SER A 223 -11.39 8.00 -22.82
N ASP A 224 -10.47 8.83 -23.28
CA ASP A 224 -10.75 9.99 -24.12
C ASP A 224 -11.22 9.59 -25.55
N GLU A 225 -11.49 10.58 -26.40
CA GLU A 225 -11.95 10.36 -27.78
C GLU A 225 -10.97 9.55 -28.63
N ASP A 226 -9.66 9.59 -28.29
CA ASP A 226 -8.59 8.83 -28.94
C ASP A 226 -8.31 7.48 -28.27
N GLY A 227 -9.13 7.09 -27.28
CA GLY A 227 -9.01 5.83 -26.53
C GLY A 227 -7.91 5.82 -25.46
N TRP A 228 -7.33 6.99 -25.11
CA TRP A 228 -6.28 7.09 -24.09
C TRP A 228 -6.87 7.41 -22.71
N MET A 229 -6.22 6.88 -21.68
CA MET A 229 -6.52 7.13 -20.27
C MET A 229 -5.22 7.31 -19.47
N TYR A 230 -5.24 8.15 -18.44
CA TYR A 230 -4.10 8.27 -17.52
C TYR A 230 -3.89 6.98 -16.74
N LEU A 231 -2.65 6.47 -16.75
CA LEU A 231 -2.27 5.26 -16.01
C LEU A 231 -2.53 5.39 -14.50
N SER A 232 -2.36 6.59 -13.95
CA SER A 232 -2.64 6.90 -12.54
C SER A 232 -4.12 6.77 -12.20
N GLU A 233 -5.00 7.26 -13.06
CA GLU A 233 -6.45 7.14 -12.88
C GLU A 233 -6.91 5.69 -12.96
N LEU A 234 -6.43 4.96 -13.97
CA LEU A 234 -6.70 3.52 -14.09
C LEU A 234 -6.26 2.77 -12.84
N GLY A 235 -5.06 3.06 -12.30
CA GLY A 235 -4.57 2.46 -11.07
C GLY A 235 -5.47 2.74 -9.86
N ASN A 236 -5.90 3.98 -9.71
CA ASN A 236 -6.81 4.38 -8.63
C ASN A 236 -8.18 3.69 -8.74
N MET A 237 -8.74 3.55 -9.94
CA MET A 237 -10.02 2.87 -10.16
C MET A 237 -9.93 1.38 -9.85
N ILE A 238 -8.85 0.72 -10.25
CA ILE A 238 -8.61 -0.69 -9.92
C ILE A 238 -8.48 -0.89 -8.40
N GLN A 239 -7.75 -0.04 -7.70
CA GLN A 239 -7.63 -0.12 -6.24
C GLN A 239 -8.96 0.10 -5.52
N LYS A 240 -9.83 0.97 -6.04
CA LYS A 240 -11.20 1.14 -5.52
C LYS A 240 -12.07 -0.10 -5.73
N THR A 241 -11.87 -0.82 -6.82
CA THR A 241 -12.63 -2.03 -7.16
C THR A 241 -12.12 -3.25 -6.37
N TYR A 242 -10.81 -3.36 -6.22
CA TYR A 242 -10.15 -4.49 -5.57
C TYR A 242 -9.24 -3.98 -4.45
N SER A 243 -9.69 -4.13 -3.20
CA SER A 243 -8.94 -3.67 -2.01
C SER A 243 -7.58 -4.39 -1.84
N ASP A 244 -7.47 -5.63 -2.33
CA ASP A 244 -6.25 -6.45 -2.31
C ASP A 244 -5.33 -6.22 -3.52
N PHE A 245 -5.70 -5.30 -4.44
CA PHE A 245 -4.88 -5.05 -5.61
C PHE A 245 -3.55 -4.40 -5.26
N ASP A 246 -2.49 -5.14 -5.54
CA ASP A 246 -1.12 -4.65 -5.58
C ASP A 246 -0.38 -5.37 -6.72
N CYS A 247 0.20 -4.64 -7.67
CA CYS A 247 0.93 -5.24 -8.79
C CYS A 247 2.07 -6.17 -8.33
N ARG A 248 2.59 -5.98 -7.11
CA ARG A 248 3.63 -6.83 -6.50
C ARG A 248 3.12 -8.24 -6.19
N ASN A 249 1.83 -8.41 -5.91
CA ASN A 249 1.20 -9.71 -5.70
C ASN A 249 1.17 -10.57 -6.99
N TYR A 250 1.37 -9.92 -8.15
CA TYR A 250 1.40 -10.56 -9.47
C TYR A 250 2.81 -10.59 -10.08
N GLY A 251 3.86 -10.34 -9.26
CA GLY A 251 5.26 -10.38 -9.69
C GLY A 251 5.77 -9.12 -10.40
N TYR A 252 5.01 -8.03 -10.43
CA TYR A 252 5.43 -6.79 -11.07
C TYR A 252 5.90 -5.74 -10.05
N THR A 253 7.03 -5.08 -10.31
CA THR A 253 7.59 -4.05 -9.42
C THR A 253 6.83 -2.73 -9.47
N LYS A 254 6.11 -2.44 -10.56
CA LYS A 254 5.33 -1.22 -10.80
C LYS A 254 4.12 -1.53 -11.67
N PHE A 255 3.02 -0.81 -11.44
CA PHE A 255 1.79 -0.98 -12.23
C PHE A 255 2.02 -0.76 -13.73
N GLY A 256 2.82 0.25 -14.13
CA GLY A 256 3.17 0.47 -15.54
C GLY A 256 3.86 -0.74 -16.18
N LYS A 257 4.70 -1.48 -15.44
CA LYS A 257 5.34 -2.71 -15.95
C LYS A 257 4.34 -3.86 -16.12
N MET A 258 3.35 -3.94 -15.24
CA MET A 258 2.25 -4.89 -15.38
C MET A 258 1.42 -4.58 -16.64
N ILE A 259 1.08 -3.32 -16.89
CA ILE A 259 0.36 -2.90 -18.10
C ILE A 259 1.18 -3.17 -19.37
N GLU A 260 2.49 -2.85 -19.38
CA GLU A 260 3.40 -3.13 -20.50
C GLU A 260 3.50 -4.65 -20.82
N SER A 261 3.19 -5.54 -19.87
CA SER A 261 3.22 -7.00 -20.09
C SER A 261 1.98 -7.54 -20.82
N PHE A 262 0.90 -6.76 -20.91
CA PHE A 262 -0.29 -7.16 -21.64
C PHE A 262 -0.16 -6.79 -23.13
N PRO A 263 -0.05 -7.76 -24.05
CA PRO A 263 0.18 -7.48 -25.46
C PRO A 263 -0.93 -6.66 -26.13
N GLU A 264 -2.15 -6.72 -25.55
CA GLU A 264 -3.32 -6.02 -26.07
C GLU A 264 -3.38 -4.54 -25.63
N LEU A 265 -2.47 -4.12 -24.77
CA LEU A 265 -2.37 -2.74 -24.32
C LEU A 265 -1.14 -2.05 -24.88
N GLN A 266 -1.22 -0.74 -25.06
CA GLN A 266 -0.07 0.09 -25.38
C GLN A 266 0.00 1.29 -24.43
N THR A 267 1.23 1.75 -24.18
CA THR A 267 1.48 2.89 -23.30
C THR A 267 2.23 3.98 -24.08
N ARG A 268 1.89 5.25 -23.81
CA ARG A 268 2.58 6.43 -24.32
C ARG A 268 3.09 7.27 -23.14
N LYS A 269 4.25 7.85 -23.29
CA LYS A 269 4.81 8.79 -22.31
C LYS A 269 4.74 10.18 -22.93
N ASP A 270 4.02 11.06 -22.26
CA ASP A 270 3.94 12.47 -22.64
C ASP A 270 4.62 13.32 -21.56
N ASP A 271 5.24 14.40 -21.96
CA ASP A 271 5.78 15.39 -21.02
C ASP A 271 4.62 16.27 -20.54
N SER A 272 4.53 16.46 -19.21
CA SER A 272 3.53 17.40 -18.66
C SER A 272 3.79 18.81 -19.17
N SER A 273 2.75 19.62 -19.23
CA SER A 273 2.81 21.03 -19.63
C SER A 273 3.84 21.87 -18.84
N ASN A 274 4.34 21.36 -17.72
CA ASN A 274 5.36 22.00 -16.88
C ASN A 274 6.78 21.39 -17.08
N GLY A 275 6.97 20.40 -17.97
CA GLY A 275 8.27 19.80 -18.29
C GLY A 275 8.95 19.00 -17.17
N ILE A 276 8.35 18.88 -15.99
CA ILE A 276 8.95 18.26 -14.79
C ILE A 276 8.46 16.83 -14.56
N THR A 277 7.22 16.51 -14.96
CA THR A 277 6.60 15.22 -14.68
C THR A 277 6.27 14.49 -15.97
N LYS A 278 6.69 13.23 -16.11
CA LYS A 278 6.30 12.37 -17.24
C LYS A 278 4.95 11.73 -16.95
N ILE A 279 3.99 12.01 -17.79
CA ILE A 279 2.66 11.43 -17.77
C ILE A 279 2.67 10.14 -18.58
N ILE A 280 2.09 9.07 -18.06
CA ILE A 280 1.94 7.81 -18.78
C ILE A 280 0.48 7.63 -19.10
N LEU A 281 0.17 7.43 -20.36
CA LEU A 281 -1.14 7.13 -20.90
C LEU A 281 -1.17 5.66 -21.35
N VAL A 282 -2.35 5.05 -21.26
CA VAL A 282 -2.60 3.67 -21.68
C VAL A 282 -3.85 3.61 -22.55
N ARG A 283 -3.84 2.76 -23.58
CA ARG A 283 -5.03 2.44 -24.40
C ARG A 283 -5.00 0.98 -24.85
N LYS A 284 -6.12 0.50 -25.34
CA LYS A 284 -6.20 -0.75 -26.08
C LYS A 284 -5.47 -0.63 -27.41
N ARG A 285 -4.77 -1.68 -27.83
CA ARG A 285 -4.26 -1.76 -29.21
C ARG A 285 -5.45 -1.98 -30.14
N GLU A 286 -5.50 -1.24 -31.21
CA GLU A 286 -6.38 -1.56 -32.32
C GLU A 286 -5.88 -2.86 -32.94
N GLU A 287 -6.76 -3.84 -33.06
CA GLU A 287 -6.46 -5.06 -33.84
C GLU A 287 -6.24 -4.60 -35.28
N ALA A 288 -5.04 -4.91 -35.82
CA ALA A 288 -4.67 -4.61 -37.19
C ALA A 288 -5.35 -5.56 -38.17
#